data_20bd652c1a2eeae965fe3f802e580684
#
_entry.id   20bd652c1a2eeae965fe3f802e580684
#
_cell.length_a   1.000
_cell.length_b   1.000
_cell.length_c   1.000
_cell.angle_alpha   90.00
_cell.angle_beta   90.00
_cell.angle_gamma   90.00
#
_symmetry.space_group_name_H-M   'P 1'
#
loop_
_entity.id
_entity.type
_entity.pdbx_description
1 polymer ?
#
loop_
_entity_poly.entity_id
_entity_poly.type
_entity_poly.pdbx_seq_one_letter_code
_entity_poly.pdbx_strand_id
1 'polypeptide(L)'
;MLAGAGDELPAALDALERIDVDTAAVSSHAPPPEPPPESPALIVYTSGTTGPPKGAVLPRRAVAASLDALEDAWQWTGDDVLVHALPLFHVHGLILGVLGPLRRGGSVRHLGRFSVEGVARELLAGGTMLFGVPTMYHRLAGALADPAVSGSLTKALAGARLLVSGSAALPVHDHERIAAATGRRVIERYGMTETLMNTGVRADGAPRAGTVGPPLSGVELRLVEEDGSVLDDTASIGEIQVRGPNLFTGYLNRPDATAAAFTGDGWFRTGDMATIDADGYVRIVGRKATDLIKSGGYKIGAGEIENALLDHPGVREAAVTGEPDADLGERIVAWVVPADPASPPGARELADHVADRLAPHKRPRVVRYLDVLPRNELGKIMKRSLGV
;
A
#
# COMPACT_ATOMS: atom_id res chain seq x y z
N MET A 1 -7.95 -15.98 -24.68
CA MET A 1 -8.32 -15.72 -23.25
C MET A 1 -8.42 -17.05 -22.53
N LEU A 2 -7.87 -17.15 -21.32
CA LEU A 2 -8.00 -18.36 -20.50
C LEU A 2 -9.22 -18.22 -19.56
N ALA A 3 -10.05 -19.25 -19.48
CA ALA A 3 -11.24 -19.28 -18.61
C ALA A 3 -11.46 -20.72 -18.10
N GLY A 4 -12.03 -20.87 -16.92
CA GLY A 4 -12.48 -22.17 -16.42
C GLY A 4 -13.62 -22.73 -17.26
N ALA A 5 -13.71 -24.05 -17.35
CA ALA A 5 -14.80 -24.68 -18.07
C ALA A 5 -16.14 -24.29 -17.41
N GLY A 6 -17.04 -23.68 -18.19
CA GLY A 6 -18.35 -23.22 -17.71
C GLY A 6 -18.40 -21.80 -17.13
N ASP A 7 -17.27 -21.05 -17.05
CA ASP A 7 -17.31 -19.67 -16.63
C ASP A 7 -18.08 -18.80 -17.64
N GLU A 8 -19.01 -17.99 -17.13
CA GLU A 8 -19.65 -16.94 -17.91
C GLU A 8 -18.69 -15.76 -18.09
N LEU A 9 -18.54 -15.31 -19.33
CA LEU A 9 -17.65 -14.23 -19.67
C LEU A 9 -18.42 -12.95 -19.95
N PRO A 10 -17.88 -11.77 -19.60
CA PRO A 10 -18.46 -10.50 -20.01
C PRO A 10 -18.55 -10.41 -21.53
N ALA A 11 -19.68 -9.93 -22.06
CA ALA A 11 -19.91 -9.78 -23.51
C ALA A 11 -18.84 -8.95 -24.24
N ALA A 12 -18.16 -8.05 -23.52
CA ALA A 12 -17.02 -7.29 -24.05
C ALA A 12 -15.83 -8.16 -24.50
N LEU A 13 -15.78 -9.42 -24.07
CA LEU A 13 -14.71 -10.38 -24.36
C LEU A 13 -15.09 -11.41 -25.42
N ASP A 14 -16.31 -11.37 -25.97
CA ASP A 14 -16.82 -12.36 -26.94
C ASP A 14 -16.00 -12.42 -28.25
N ALA A 15 -15.30 -11.32 -28.59
CA ALA A 15 -14.43 -11.27 -29.77
C ALA A 15 -13.08 -11.98 -29.56
N LEU A 16 -12.76 -12.42 -28.33
CA LEU A 16 -11.50 -13.09 -28.03
C LEU A 16 -11.66 -14.61 -28.09
N GLU A 17 -10.68 -15.29 -28.71
CA GLU A 17 -10.63 -16.74 -28.68
C GLU A 17 -10.58 -17.24 -27.22
N ARG A 18 -11.56 -18.08 -26.86
CA ARG A 18 -11.62 -18.73 -25.56
C ARG A 18 -10.78 -20.00 -25.54
N ILE A 19 -9.93 -20.13 -24.52
CA ILE A 19 -9.19 -21.36 -24.22
C ILE A 19 -9.66 -21.80 -22.83
N ASP A 20 -10.34 -22.95 -22.78
CA ASP A 20 -10.76 -23.53 -21.51
C ASP A 20 -9.57 -24.14 -20.77
N VAL A 21 -9.47 -23.81 -19.48
CA VAL A 21 -8.41 -24.31 -18.61
C VAL A 21 -8.95 -25.50 -17.82
N ASP A 22 -8.35 -26.67 -18.02
CA ASP A 22 -8.54 -27.81 -17.15
C ASP A 22 -7.38 -27.88 -16.15
N THR A 23 -7.66 -27.49 -14.90
CA THR A 23 -6.68 -27.53 -13.82
C THR A 23 -6.34 -28.93 -13.31
N ALA A 24 -7.14 -29.95 -13.71
CA ALA A 24 -6.87 -31.34 -13.40
C ALA A 24 -6.01 -32.04 -14.47
N ALA A 25 -5.88 -31.43 -15.65
CA ALA A 25 -5.08 -32.00 -16.74
C ALA A 25 -3.58 -31.97 -16.40
N VAL A 26 -2.95 -33.12 -16.50
CA VAL A 26 -1.48 -33.24 -16.37
C VAL A 26 -0.88 -33.22 -17.77
N SER A 27 -0.08 -32.20 -18.06
CA SER A 27 0.66 -32.14 -19.33
C SER A 27 1.91 -33.03 -19.29
N SER A 28 2.09 -33.84 -20.31
CA SER A 28 3.33 -34.58 -20.53
C SER A 28 4.38 -33.78 -21.30
N HIS A 29 4.05 -32.58 -21.74
CA HIS A 29 4.97 -31.72 -22.47
C HIS A 29 5.96 -31.05 -21.54
N ALA A 30 7.23 -30.99 -21.94
CA ALA A 30 8.19 -30.15 -21.25
C ALA A 30 7.77 -28.69 -21.27
N PRO A 31 7.99 -27.92 -20.18
CA PRO A 31 7.73 -26.51 -20.20
C PRO A 31 8.52 -25.81 -21.31
N PRO A 32 7.95 -24.76 -21.93
CA PRO A 32 8.69 -24.02 -22.95
C PRO A 32 9.97 -23.41 -22.37
N PRO A 33 10.98 -23.13 -23.22
CA PRO A 33 12.22 -22.51 -22.79
C PRO A 33 11.89 -21.15 -22.13
N GLU A 34 12.67 -20.82 -21.12
CA GLU A 34 12.48 -19.58 -20.37
C GLU A 34 12.74 -18.35 -21.26
N PRO A 35 11.78 -17.43 -21.42
CA PRO A 35 11.99 -16.22 -22.19
C PRO A 35 13.07 -15.31 -21.58
N PRO A 36 13.71 -14.41 -22.37
CA PRO A 36 14.68 -13.46 -21.87
C PRO A 36 14.17 -12.63 -20.68
N PRO A 37 15.04 -12.18 -19.76
CA PRO A 37 14.65 -11.39 -18.59
C PRO A 37 13.88 -10.11 -18.92
N GLU A 38 14.18 -9.47 -20.04
CA GLU A 38 13.53 -8.24 -20.50
C GLU A 38 12.19 -8.47 -21.21
N SER A 39 11.81 -9.73 -21.47
CA SER A 39 10.50 -10.02 -22.05
C SER A 39 9.38 -9.51 -21.15
N PRO A 40 8.35 -8.84 -21.71
CA PRO A 40 7.17 -8.47 -20.97
C PRO A 40 6.51 -9.69 -20.31
N ALA A 41 6.33 -9.64 -19.00
CA ALA A 41 5.63 -10.68 -18.25
C ALA A 41 4.16 -10.30 -18.04
N LEU A 42 3.92 -9.04 -17.66
CA LEU A 42 2.60 -8.53 -17.32
C LEU A 42 2.43 -7.09 -17.81
N ILE A 43 1.21 -6.74 -18.15
CA ILE A 43 0.79 -5.35 -18.33
C ILE A 43 -0.28 -5.07 -17.29
N VAL A 44 0.02 -4.18 -16.34
CA VAL A 44 -0.88 -3.82 -15.26
C VAL A 44 -1.30 -2.36 -15.42
N TYR A 45 -2.61 -2.14 -15.54
CA TYR A 45 -3.13 -0.78 -15.67
C TYR A 45 -3.18 -0.07 -14.33
N THR A 46 -2.71 1.19 -14.32
CA THR A 46 -2.79 2.07 -13.17
C THR A 46 -3.95 3.03 -13.34
N SER A 47 -4.71 3.24 -12.30
CA SER A 47 -5.79 4.25 -12.26
C SER A 47 -5.21 5.67 -12.12
N GLY A 48 -4.25 6.07 -12.94
CA GLY A 48 -3.47 7.29 -12.82
C GLY A 48 -4.19 8.44 -12.08
N THR A 49 -3.51 9.04 -11.11
CA THR A 49 -4.06 10.19 -10.35
C THR A 49 -4.32 11.42 -11.23
N THR A 50 -3.85 11.42 -12.47
CA THR A 50 -3.86 12.58 -13.37
C THR A 50 -4.13 12.19 -14.84
N GLY A 51 -5.24 11.48 -15.13
CA GLY A 51 -5.60 11.19 -16.51
C GLY A 51 -6.05 9.75 -16.75
N PRO A 52 -6.24 9.33 -18.02
CA PRO A 52 -6.69 7.98 -18.33
C PRO A 52 -5.70 6.92 -17.83
N PRO A 53 -6.18 5.70 -17.54
CA PRO A 53 -5.34 4.59 -17.10
C PRO A 53 -4.17 4.34 -18.05
N LYS A 54 -3.00 4.04 -17.49
CA LYS A 54 -1.77 3.69 -18.24
C LYS A 54 -1.38 2.26 -17.96
N GLY A 55 -1.10 1.47 -18.98
CA GLY A 55 -0.60 0.11 -18.84
C GLY A 55 0.91 0.10 -18.56
N ALA A 56 1.31 -0.23 -17.34
CA ALA A 56 2.72 -0.43 -17.01
C ALA A 56 3.19 -1.80 -17.50
N VAL A 57 4.22 -1.82 -18.35
CA VAL A 57 4.81 -3.05 -18.88
C VAL A 57 5.88 -3.55 -17.91
N LEU A 58 5.59 -4.65 -17.23
CA LEU A 58 6.47 -5.27 -16.26
C LEU A 58 7.27 -6.40 -16.92
N PRO A 59 8.59 -6.28 -17.03
CA PRO A 59 9.43 -7.35 -17.57
C PRO A 59 9.60 -8.46 -16.53
N ARG A 60 9.95 -9.65 -16.98
CA ARG A 60 10.24 -10.81 -16.11
C ARG A 60 11.29 -10.49 -15.06
N ARG A 61 12.34 -9.77 -15.45
CA ARG A 61 13.38 -9.27 -14.54
C ARG A 61 12.80 -8.55 -13.34
N ALA A 62 11.89 -7.60 -13.58
CA ALA A 62 11.35 -6.78 -12.50
C ALA A 62 10.56 -7.61 -11.49
N VAL A 63 9.73 -8.54 -11.98
CA VAL A 63 8.97 -9.46 -11.12
C VAL A 63 9.91 -10.34 -10.30
N ALA A 64 10.90 -10.95 -10.94
CA ALA A 64 11.87 -11.83 -10.28
C ALA A 64 12.68 -11.07 -9.21
N ALA A 65 13.30 -9.94 -9.58
CA ALA A 65 14.12 -9.15 -8.67
C ALA A 65 13.34 -8.66 -7.44
N SER A 66 12.08 -8.22 -7.64
CA SER A 66 11.25 -7.80 -6.53
C SER A 66 10.90 -8.94 -5.57
N LEU A 67 10.57 -10.12 -6.10
CA LEU A 67 10.24 -11.28 -5.27
C LEU A 67 11.47 -11.84 -4.55
N ASP A 68 12.65 -11.83 -5.19
CA ASP A 68 13.90 -12.31 -4.59
C ASP A 68 14.38 -11.36 -3.48
N ALA A 69 14.22 -10.04 -3.66
CA ALA A 69 14.52 -9.06 -2.63
C ALA A 69 13.58 -9.20 -1.40
N LEU A 70 12.32 -9.57 -1.62
CA LEU A 70 11.38 -9.86 -0.54
C LEU A 70 11.65 -11.20 0.15
N GLU A 71 12.21 -12.20 -0.56
CA GLU A 71 12.67 -13.45 0.05
C GLU A 71 13.70 -13.16 1.13
N ASP A 72 14.73 -12.38 0.80
CA ASP A 72 15.75 -11.97 1.77
C ASP A 72 15.13 -11.17 2.92
N ALA A 73 14.38 -10.12 2.62
CA ALA A 73 13.82 -9.23 3.63
C ALA A 73 12.84 -9.93 4.58
N TRP A 74 12.06 -10.90 4.10
CA TRP A 74 11.02 -11.57 4.87
C TRP A 74 11.36 -13.00 5.27
N GLN A 75 12.56 -13.47 4.94
CA GLN A 75 12.99 -14.85 5.15
C GLN A 75 11.93 -15.84 4.62
N TRP A 76 11.46 -15.55 3.41
CA TRP A 76 10.34 -16.25 2.80
C TRP A 76 10.80 -17.58 2.21
N THR A 77 10.17 -18.67 2.61
CA THR A 77 10.57 -20.03 2.22
C THR A 77 9.43 -20.82 1.56
N GLY A 78 9.74 -22.01 1.05
CA GLY A 78 8.76 -22.95 0.53
C GLY A 78 7.80 -23.54 1.57
N ASP A 79 8.14 -23.44 2.84
CA ASP A 79 7.27 -23.91 3.94
C ASP A 79 6.16 -22.92 4.28
N ASP A 80 6.21 -21.71 3.72
CA ASP A 80 5.24 -20.68 3.99
C ASP A 80 3.92 -20.92 3.26
N VAL A 81 2.83 -20.73 4.00
CA VAL A 81 1.46 -20.73 3.51
C VAL A 81 0.90 -19.33 3.63
N LEU A 82 0.81 -18.63 2.49
CA LEU A 82 0.31 -17.26 2.45
C LEU A 82 -1.21 -17.22 2.40
N VAL A 83 -1.82 -16.50 3.32
CA VAL A 83 -3.26 -16.19 3.35
C VAL A 83 -3.48 -14.77 2.88
N HIS A 84 -4.39 -14.54 1.93
CA HIS A 84 -4.81 -13.19 1.55
C HIS A 84 -6.18 -13.15 0.85
N ALA A 85 -6.76 -11.95 0.78
CA ALA A 85 -8.00 -11.64 0.06
C ALA A 85 -7.83 -10.47 -0.90
N LEU A 86 -6.59 -10.26 -1.39
CA LEU A 86 -6.25 -9.13 -2.24
C LEU A 86 -6.73 -9.35 -3.68
N PRO A 87 -7.21 -8.31 -4.39
CA PRO A 87 -7.59 -8.42 -5.79
C PRO A 87 -6.42 -8.86 -6.68
N LEU A 88 -6.65 -9.84 -7.56
CA LEU A 88 -5.61 -10.41 -8.42
C LEU A 88 -5.28 -9.56 -9.66
N PHE A 89 -6.02 -8.47 -9.90
CA PHE A 89 -5.71 -7.50 -10.95
C PHE A 89 -4.71 -6.41 -10.50
N HIS A 90 -4.24 -6.48 -9.24
CA HIS A 90 -3.20 -5.61 -8.69
C HIS A 90 -1.92 -6.38 -8.38
N VAL A 91 -0.79 -5.67 -8.52
CA VAL A 91 0.55 -6.21 -8.23
C VAL A 91 0.66 -6.82 -6.83
N HIS A 92 0.00 -6.26 -5.83
CA HIS A 92 -0.01 -6.80 -4.47
C HIS A 92 -0.66 -8.19 -4.41
N GLY A 93 -1.84 -8.35 -4.98
CA GLY A 93 -2.54 -9.63 -4.97
C GLY A 93 -1.94 -10.64 -5.94
N LEU A 94 -1.62 -10.22 -7.17
CA LEU A 94 -1.12 -11.12 -8.20
C LEU A 94 0.36 -11.47 -8.01
N ILE A 95 1.22 -10.45 -7.95
CA ILE A 95 2.67 -10.70 -7.95
C ILE A 95 3.11 -11.16 -6.57
N LEU A 96 2.83 -10.40 -5.51
CA LEU A 96 3.24 -10.81 -4.17
C LEU A 96 2.38 -11.95 -3.64
N GLY A 97 1.05 -11.89 -3.85
CA GLY A 97 0.10 -12.82 -3.27
C GLY A 97 0.05 -14.18 -3.94
N VAL A 98 0.31 -14.28 -5.25
CA VAL A 98 0.27 -15.54 -5.99
C VAL A 98 1.65 -15.95 -6.49
N LEU A 99 2.32 -15.09 -7.29
CA LEU A 99 3.62 -15.46 -7.87
C LEU A 99 4.71 -15.56 -6.80
N GLY A 100 4.62 -14.80 -5.70
CA GLY A 100 5.57 -14.86 -4.58
C GLY A 100 5.66 -16.27 -3.97
N PRO A 101 4.56 -16.81 -3.40
CA PRO A 101 4.56 -18.18 -2.85
C PRO A 101 5.00 -19.22 -3.88
N LEU A 102 4.46 -19.15 -5.10
CA LEU A 102 4.79 -20.13 -6.15
C LEU A 102 6.27 -20.11 -6.53
N ARG A 103 6.89 -18.91 -6.60
CA ARG A 103 8.34 -18.80 -6.88
C ARG A 103 9.21 -19.43 -5.79
N ARG A 104 8.71 -19.52 -4.56
CA ARG A 104 9.41 -20.13 -3.41
C ARG A 104 9.08 -21.62 -3.23
N GLY A 105 8.15 -22.18 -4.01
CA GLY A 105 7.65 -23.54 -3.80
C GLY A 105 6.70 -23.67 -2.62
N GLY A 106 6.20 -22.54 -2.12
CA GLY A 106 5.24 -22.46 -1.04
C GLY A 106 3.79 -22.57 -1.52
N SER A 107 2.86 -22.19 -0.65
CA SER A 107 1.42 -22.31 -0.89
C SER A 107 0.71 -20.99 -0.71
N VAL A 108 -0.41 -20.82 -1.44
CA VAL A 108 -1.33 -19.69 -1.27
C VAL A 108 -2.73 -20.16 -0.95
N ARG A 109 -3.39 -19.47 -0.01
CA ARG A 109 -4.80 -19.62 0.32
C ARG A 109 -5.50 -18.30 0.07
N HIS A 110 -6.12 -18.19 -1.10
CA HIS A 110 -6.87 -17.00 -1.48
C HIS A 110 -8.31 -17.11 -0.97
N LEU A 111 -8.74 -16.15 -0.14
CA LEU A 111 -10.06 -16.16 0.50
C LEU A 111 -11.21 -15.75 -0.45
N GLY A 112 -10.91 -15.33 -1.66
CA GLY A 112 -11.89 -14.70 -2.56
C GLY A 112 -12.31 -13.33 -2.01
N ARG A 113 -13.06 -13.34 -0.90
CA ARG A 113 -13.52 -12.14 -0.20
C ARG A 113 -12.96 -12.07 1.22
N PHE A 114 -12.56 -10.88 1.64
CA PHE A 114 -12.08 -10.69 3.01
C PHE A 114 -13.20 -10.88 4.04
N SER A 115 -12.92 -11.68 5.08
CA SER A 115 -13.65 -11.71 6.34
C SER A 115 -12.70 -12.02 7.50
N VAL A 116 -13.02 -11.53 8.69
CA VAL A 116 -12.25 -11.75 9.91
C VAL A 116 -12.17 -13.23 10.24
N GLU A 117 -13.33 -13.92 10.17
CA GLU A 117 -13.47 -15.35 10.42
C GLU A 117 -12.69 -16.18 9.40
N GLY A 118 -12.72 -15.77 8.12
CA GLY A 118 -11.96 -16.42 7.06
C GLY A 118 -10.45 -16.35 7.30
N VAL A 119 -9.95 -15.19 7.67
CA VAL A 119 -8.54 -15.02 8.05
C VAL A 119 -8.18 -15.88 9.24
N ALA A 120 -8.96 -15.83 10.32
CA ALA A 120 -8.70 -16.62 11.51
C ALA A 120 -8.71 -18.13 11.21
N ARG A 121 -9.69 -18.61 10.44
CA ARG A 121 -9.80 -20.01 10.04
C ARG A 121 -8.57 -20.49 9.26
N GLU A 122 -8.15 -19.75 8.24
CA GLU A 122 -7.04 -20.19 7.38
C GLU A 122 -5.67 -20.11 8.11
N LEU A 123 -5.47 -19.11 8.96
CA LEU A 123 -4.28 -19.04 9.78
C LEU A 123 -4.23 -20.19 10.79
N LEU A 124 -5.34 -20.50 11.49
CA LEU A 124 -5.41 -21.64 12.41
C LEU A 124 -5.28 -23.00 11.71
N ALA A 125 -5.64 -23.08 10.44
CA ALA A 125 -5.46 -24.28 9.62
C ALA A 125 -4.03 -24.42 9.05
N GLY A 126 -3.06 -23.62 9.53
CA GLY A 126 -1.65 -23.71 9.14
C GLY A 126 -1.17 -22.61 8.20
N GLY A 127 -1.93 -21.51 8.01
CA GLY A 127 -1.41 -20.31 7.36
C GLY A 127 -0.29 -19.70 8.20
N THR A 128 0.83 -19.34 7.55
CA THR A 128 2.00 -18.78 8.24
C THR A 128 2.17 -17.29 8.01
N MET A 129 1.60 -16.77 6.92
CA MET A 129 1.70 -15.37 6.52
C MET A 129 0.32 -14.81 6.18
N LEU A 130 0.12 -13.52 6.48
CA LEU A 130 -1.08 -12.77 6.06
C LEU A 130 -0.65 -11.51 5.32
N PHE A 131 -1.11 -11.37 4.06
CA PHE A 131 -0.98 -10.11 3.32
C PHE A 131 -2.33 -9.39 3.27
N GLY A 132 -2.32 -8.12 3.60
CA GLY A 132 -3.50 -7.28 3.63
C GLY A 132 -3.22 -5.82 3.29
N VAL A 133 -4.28 -5.04 3.30
CA VAL A 133 -4.24 -3.58 3.21
C VAL A 133 -4.71 -2.98 4.54
N PRO A 134 -4.44 -1.69 4.82
CA PRO A 134 -4.78 -1.08 6.10
C PRO A 134 -6.24 -1.28 6.52
N THR A 135 -7.19 -1.19 5.59
CA THR A 135 -8.62 -1.41 5.91
C THR A 135 -8.93 -2.82 6.39
N MET A 136 -8.19 -3.83 5.93
CA MET A 136 -8.33 -5.21 6.42
C MET A 136 -7.77 -5.30 7.84
N TYR A 137 -6.57 -4.75 8.09
CA TYR A 137 -5.95 -4.73 9.42
C TYR A 137 -6.76 -3.91 10.42
N HIS A 138 -7.35 -2.80 10.02
CA HIS A 138 -8.28 -2.02 10.85
C HIS A 138 -9.47 -2.87 11.31
N ARG A 139 -10.08 -3.65 10.41
CA ARG A 139 -11.18 -4.57 10.77
C ARG A 139 -10.72 -5.68 11.70
N LEU A 140 -9.52 -6.24 11.48
CA LEU A 140 -8.93 -7.24 12.39
C LEU A 140 -8.66 -6.63 13.76
N ALA A 141 -8.07 -5.42 13.83
CA ALA A 141 -7.82 -4.70 15.08
C ALA A 141 -9.13 -4.38 15.83
N GLY A 142 -10.19 -3.99 15.12
CA GLY A 142 -11.50 -3.80 15.71
C GLY A 142 -12.11 -5.08 16.29
N ALA A 143 -12.01 -6.18 15.54
CA ALA A 143 -12.55 -7.48 15.95
C ALA A 143 -11.83 -8.11 17.15
N LEU A 144 -10.58 -7.70 17.45
CA LEU A 144 -9.89 -8.11 18.67
C LEU A 144 -10.56 -7.62 19.96
N ALA A 145 -11.44 -6.62 19.88
CA ALA A 145 -12.25 -6.16 21.01
C ALA A 145 -13.60 -6.91 21.16
N ASP A 146 -14.00 -7.71 20.18
CA ASP A 146 -15.25 -8.47 20.19
C ASP A 146 -15.06 -9.82 20.90
N PRO A 147 -15.69 -10.07 22.08
CA PRO A 147 -15.54 -11.32 22.81
C PRO A 147 -15.90 -12.58 22.01
N ALA A 148 -16.77 -12.46 21.00
CA ALA A 148 -17.21 -13.61 20.21
C ALA A 148 -16.13 -14.18 19.28
N VAL A 149 -15.21 -13.32 18.81
CA VAL A 149 -14.18 -13.70 17.84
C VAL A 149 -12.75 -13.46 18.32
N SER A 150 -12.55 -12.62 19.34
CA SER A 150 -11.22 -12.20 19.80
C SER A 150 -10.30 -13.37 20.18
N GLY A 151 -10.80 -14.38 20.86
CA GLY A 151 -9.97 -15.52 21.30
C GLY A 151 -9.40 -16.33 20.13
N SER A 152 -10.18 -16.64 19.12
CA SER A 152 -9.73 -17.36 17.93
C SER A 152 -8.83 -16.48 17.05
N LEU A 153 -9.20 -15.21 16.89
CA LEU A 153 -8.44 -14.25 16.09
C LEU A 153 -7.07 -13.95 16.71
N THR A 154 -7.01 -13.71 18.02
CA THR A 154 -5.74 -13.51 18.74
C THR A 154 -4.81 -14.70 18.54
N LYS A 155 -5.33 -15.94 18.73
CA LYS A 155 -4.53 -17.15 18.53
C LYS A 155 -4.05 -17.27 17.07
N ALA A 156 -4.90 -16.98 16.10
CA ALA A 156 -4.59 -17.03 14.68
C ALA A 156 -3.47 -16.05 14.31
N LEU A 157 -3.61 -14.77 14.68
CA LEU A 157 -2.62 -13.74 14.40
C LEU A 157 -1.31 -13.96 15.16
N ALA A 158 -1.38 -14.38 16.42
CA ALA A 158 -0.18 -14.71 17.22
C ALA A 158 0.61 -15.89 16.63
N GLY A 159 -0.08 -16.86 16.03
CA GLY A 159 0.53 -18.01 15.37
C GLY A 159 1.16 -17.68 14.01
N ALA A 160 0.74 -16.60 13.36
CA ALA A 160 1.31 -16.19 12.09
C ALA A 160 2.76 -15.75 12.25
N ARG A 161 3.63 -16.19 11.34
CA ARG A 161 5.04 -15.78 11.32
C ARG A 161 5.19 -14.34 10.84
N LEU A 162 4.39 -13.92 9.87
CA LEU A 162 4.50 -12.62 9.24
C LEU A 162 3.12 -12.03 8.92
N LEU A 163 2.93 -10.78 9.34
CA LEU A 163 1.76 -9.96 9.02
C LEU A 163 2.24 -8.76 8.19
N VAL A 164 1.79 -8.63 6.94
CA VAL A 164 2.27 -7.59 6.00
C VAL A 164 1.13 -6.69 5.56
N SER A 165 1.31 -5.38 5.73
CA SER A 165 0.42 -4.34 5.21
C SER A 165 1.08 -3.54 4.09
N GLY A 166 0.28 -3.04 3.17
CA GLY A 166 0.75 -2.15 2.14
C GLY A 166 -0.35 -1.51 1.32
N SER A 167 0.02 -0.74 0.30
CA SER A 167 -0.84 0.07 -0.58
C SER A 167 -1.34 1.39 0.04
N ALA A 168 -1.25 1.56 1.34
CA ALA A 168 -1.44 2.81 2.10
C ALA A 168 -0.77 2.66 3.46
N ALA A 169 -0.62 3.75 4.22
CA ALA A 169 -0.11 3.71 5.57
C ALA A 169 -1.11 3.01 6.52
N LEU A 170 -0.60 2.14 7.39
CA LEU A 170 -1.39 1.54 8.46
C LEU A 170 -1.40 2.51 9.66
N PRO A 171 -2.58 2.88 10.20
CA PRO A 171 -2.67 3.72 11.38
C PRO A 171 -1.88 3.14 12.57
N VAL A 172 -1.17 4.00 13.28
CA VAL A 172 -0.30 3.59 14.40
C VAL A 172 -1.10 2.88 15.49
N HIS A 173 -2.30 3.37 15.80
CA HIS A 173 -3.17 2.73 16.80
C HIS A 173 -3.59 1.31 16.43
N ASP A 174 -3.76 0.99 15.14
CA ASP A 174 -4.05 -0.39 14.70
C ASP A 174 -2.83 -1.30 14.85
N HIS A 175 -1.63 -0.79 14.54
CA HIS A 175 -0.37 -1.47 14.85
C HIS A 175 -0.26 -1.83 16.32
N GLU A 176 -0.49 -0.85 17.21
CA GLU A 176 -0.36 -1.02 18.65
C GLU A 176 -1.40 -1.98 19.20
N ARG A 177 -2.65 -1.88 18.74
CA ARG A 177 -3.74 -2.76 19.15
C ARG A 177 -3.48 -4.21 18.78
N ILE A 178 -3.03 -4.48 17.54
CA ILE A 178 -2.66 -5.82 17.10
C ILE A 178 -1.46 -6.34 17.91
N ALA A 179 -0.43 -5.52 18.10
CA ALA A 179 0.75 -5.91 18.83
C ALA A 179 0.45 -6.24 20.31
N ALA A 180 -0.37 -5.42 20.97
CA ALA A 180 -0.79 -5.62 22.34
C ALA A 180 -1.59 -6.92 22.54
N ALA A 181 -2.51 -7.24 21.60
CA ALA A 181 -3.35 -8.41 21.70
C ALA A 181 -2.65 -9.72 21.32
N THR A 182 -1.68 -9.67 20.39
CA THR A 182 -1.14 -10.88 19.74
C THR A 182 0.37 -11.08 19.96
N GLY A 183 1.08 -10.08 20.42
CA GLY A 183 2.54 -10.05 20.46
C GLY A 183 3.20 -9.95 19.07
N ARG A 184 2.41 -9.86 17.99
CA ARG A 184 2.91 -9.74 16.62
C ARG A 184 2.78 -8.31 16.13
N ARG A 185 3.81 -7.82 15.44
CA ARG A 185 3.79 -6.53 14.78
C ARG A 185 3.51 -6.71 13.30
N VAL A 186 2.65 -5.87 12.76
CA VAL A 186 2.45 -5.79 11.31
C VAL A 186 3.66 -5.07 10.72
N ILE A 187 4.24 -5.61 9.66
CA ILE A 187 5.30 -4.93 8.92
C ILE A 187 4.71 -4.24 7.69
N GLU A 188 5.27 -3.12 7.34
CA GLU A 188 4.84 -2.35 6.17
C GLU A 188 5.89 -2.42 5.06
N ARG A 189 5.43 -2.22 3.84
CA ARG A 189 6.25 -2.11 2.65
C ARG A 189 5.70 -1.03 1.73
N TYR A 190 6.57 -0.46 0.90
CA TYR A 190 6.19 0.53 -0.09
C TYR A 190 6.60 0.09 -1.49
N GLY A 191 5.73 0.36 -2.42
CA GLY A 191 5.92 0.15 -3.84
C GLY A 191 4.69 0.58 -4.63
N MET A 192 4.83 0.57 -5.93
CA MET A 192 3.79 0.95 -6.87
C MET A 192 3.85 0.05 -8.11
N THR A 193 2.88 0.14 -9.00
CA THR A 193 2.82 -0.73 -10.17
C THR A 193 4.09 -0.65 -11.02
N GLU A 194 4.62 0.54 -11.22
CA GLU A 194 5.77 0.83 -12.07
C GLU A 194 7.10 0.33 -11.49
N THR A 195 7.17 0.17 -10.18
CA THR A 195 8.42 -0.18 -9.48
C THR A 195 8.34 -1.47 -8.69
N LEU A 196 7.17 -2.10 -8.66
CA LEU A 196 6.89 -3.20 -7.73
C LEU A 196 7.24 -2.80 -6.30
N MET A 197 8.19 -3.48 -5.64
CA MET A 197 8.54 -3.16 -4.24
C MET A 197 9.85 -2.38 -4.16
N ASN A 198 9.80 -1.25 -3.49
CA ASN A 198 10.96 -0.36 -3.29
C ASN A 198 11.58 -0.53 -1.91
N THR A 199 10.73 -0.56 -0.88
CA THR A 199 11.17 -0.70 0.52
C THR A 199 10.34 -1.76 1.23
N GLY A 200 10.87 -2.27 2.33
CA GLY A 200 10.17 -3.21 3.19
C GLY A 200 10.80 -3.31 4.56
N VAL A 201 9.97 -3.36 5.59
CA VAL A 201 10.45 -3.71 6.93
C VAL A 201 10.89 -5.18 6.90
N ARG A 202 12.09 -5.46 7.38
CA ARG A 202 12.63 -6.81 7.43
C ARG A 202 11.97 -7.64 8.53
N ALA A 203 11.82 -8.95 8.31
CA ALA A 203 11.25 -9.87 9.31
C ALA A 203 12.13 -10.00 10.56
N ASP A 204 13.45 -9.83 10.42
CA ASP A 204 14.46 -9.83 11.48
C ASP A 204 14.80 -8.41 11.99
N GLY A 205 14.17 -7.39 11.43
CA GLY A 205 14.38 -5.99 11.79
C GLY A 205 13.49 -5.53 12.94
N ALA A 206 13.69 -4.28 13.37
CA ALA A 206 12.84 -3.62 14.33
C ALA A 206 11.67 -2.93 13.64
N PRO A 207 10.43 -3.45 13.71
CA PRO A 207 9.27 -2.78 13.11
C PRO A 207 9.04 -1.42 13.77
N ARG A 208 8.96 -0.37 12.94
CA ARG A 208 8.68 1.01 13.38
C ARG A 208 7.36 1.44 12.76
N ALA A 209 6.32 1.59 13.56
CA ALA A 209 5.01 2.03 13.10
C ALA A 209 5.11 3.34 12.30
N GLY A 210 4.38 3.42 11.19
CA GLY A 210 4.38 4.57 10.30
C GLY A 210 5.63 4.69 9.40
N THR A 211 6.47 3.64 9.33
CA THR A 211 7.57 3.55 8.36
C THR A 211 7.39 2.33 7.46
N VAL A 212 7.93 2.41 6.26
CA VAL A 212 7.86 1.34 5.26
C VAL A 212 9.19 0.59 5.08
N GLY A 213 10.09 0.73 6.05
CA GLY A 213 11.40 0.08 6.06
C GLY A 213 12.44 0.74 5.15
N PRO A 214 13.65 0.19 5.13
CA PRO A 214 14.72 0.61 4.23
C PRO A 214 14.49 0.12 2.80
N PRO A 215 15.25 0.62 1.80
CA PRO A 215 15.26 0.08 0.45
C PRO A 215 15.56 -1.42 0.45
N LEU A 216 14.86 -2.16 -0.41
CA LEU A 216 15.09 -3.58 -0.61
C LEU A 216 16.40 -3.82 -1.38
N SER A 217 16.94 -5.03 -1.26
CA SER A 217 18.16 -5.44 -1.95
C SER A 217 18.07 -5.15 -3.47
N GLY A 218 19.08 -4.47 -4.01
CA GLY A 218 19.15 -4.07 -5.41
C GLY A 218 18.35 -2.81 -5.77
N VAL A 219 17.62 -2.21 -4.83
CA VAL A 219 16.90 -0.96 -5.04
C VAL A 219 17.70 0.20 -4.49
N GLU A 220 18.04 1.15 -5.35
CA GLU A 220 18.58 2.43 -4.96
C GLU A 220 17.42 3.43 -4.77
N LEU A 221 17.46 4.22 -3.69
CA LEU A 221 16.46 5.21 -3.37
C LEU A 221 17.14 6.50 -2.94
N ARG A 222 16.67 7.63 -3.47
CA ARG A 222 17.08 8.97 -3.04
C ARG A 222 15.88 9.88 -2.86
N LEU A 223 16.02 10.90 -2.03
CA LEU A 223 15.08 12.00 -1.91
C LEU A 223 15.62 13.22 -2.64
N VAL A 224 14.75 13.93 -3.35
CA VAL A 224 15.12 15.13 -4.09
C VAL A 224 14.18 16.29 -3.80
N GLU A 225 14.72 17.50 -3.82
CA GLU A 225 13.97 18.75 -3.77
C GLU A 225 13.26 19.05 -5.11
N GLU A 226 12.49 20.13 -5.15
CA GLU A 226 11.78 20.56 -6.36
C GLU A 226 12.74 20.98 -7.48
N ASP A 227 13.91 21.49 -7.15
CA ASP A 227 14.97 21.86 -8.10
C ASP A 227 15.82 20.67 -8.59
N GLY A 228 15.57 19.48 -8.03
CA GLY A 228 16.28 18.24 -8.38
C GLY A 228 17.54 17.98 -7.55
N SER A 229 17.89 18.84 -6.60
CA SER A 229 18.99 18.58 -5.66
C SER A 229 18.70 17.39 -4.76
N VAL A 230 19.69 16.55 -4.51
CA VAL A 230 19.57 15.39 -3.63
C VAL A 230 19.64 15.86 -2.18
N LEU A 231 18.75 15.34 -1.36
CA LEU A 231 18.72 15.57 0.08
C LEU A 231 19.63 14.58 0.80
N ASP A 232 20.54 15.12 1.61
CA ASP A 232 21.48 14.33 2.42
C ASP A 232 21.12 14.35 3.92
N ASP A 233 20.06 15.06 4.32
CA ASP A 233 19.61 15.16 5.70
C ASP A 233 18.43 14.26 6.00
N THR A 234 18.24 13.93 7.28
CA THR A 234 17.20 13.02 7.77
C THR A 234 15.86 13.69 8.11
N ALA A 235 15.77 15.01 8.00
CA ALA A 235 14.60 15.78 8.44
C ALA A 235 13.79 16.34 7.27
N SER A 236 14.43 16.55 6.12
CA SER A 236 13.78 17.18 4.96
C SER A 236 12.86 16.23 4.21
N ILE A 237 11.74 16.78 3.75
CA ILE A 237 10.77 16.07 2.92
C ILE A 237 11.16 16.23 1.45
N GLY A 238 11.49 15.13 0.78
CA GLY A 238 11.81 15.09 -0.64
C GLY A 238 10.95 14.13 -1.44
N GLU A 239 10.97 14.31 -2.77
CA GLU A 239 10.35 13.35 -3.69
C GLU A 239 11.20 12.08 -3.78
N ILE A 240 10.58 10.92 -3.61
CA ILE A 240 11.25 9.64 -3.78
C ILE A 240 11.58 9.44 -5.26
N GLN A 241 12.85 9.19 -5.54
CA GLN A 241 13.30 8.65 -6.81
C GLN A 241 13.94 7.28 -6.58
N VAL A 242 13.66 6.34 -7.48
CA VAL A 242 14.17 4.97 -7.36
C VAL A 242 14.85 4.51 -8.64
N ARG A 243 15.84 3.65 -8.48
CA ARG A 243 16.55 2.97 -9.56
C ARG A 243 16.82 1.53 -9.15
N GLY A 244 16.66 0.57 -10.06
CA GLY A 244 16.92 -0.82 -9.74
C GLY A 244 16.34 -1.80 -10.75
N PRO A 245 16.61 -3.09 -10.56
CA PRO A 245 16.10 -4.15 -11.43
C PRO A 245 14.58 -4.38 -11.31
N ASN A 246 13.94 -3.81 -10.30
CA ASN A 246 12.51 -3.90 -10.03
C ASN A 246 11.65 -2.97 -10.90
N LEU A 247 12.26 -2.09 -11.70
CA LEU A 247 11.53 -1.10 -12.50
C LEU A 247 10.89 -1.71 -13.76
N PHE A 248 9.71 -1.18 -14.12
CA PHE A 248 9.02 -1.47 -15.37
C PHE A 248 9.84 -0.99 -16.59
N THR A 249 9.48 -1.45 -17.80
CA THR A 249 10.13 -0.99 -19.04
C THR A 249 9.56 0.33 -19.53
N GLY A 250 8.31 0.62 -19.20
CA GLY A 250 7.61 1.83 -19.62
C GLY A 250 6.11 1.65 -19.69
N TYR A 251 5.41 2.68 -20.10
CA TYR A 251 3.96 2.64 -20.33
C TYR A 251 3.64 2.19 -21.75
N LEU A 252 2.76 1.20 -21.88
CA LEU A 252 2.30 0.65 -23.16
C LEU A 252 1.80 1.76 -24.09
N ASN A 253 2.39 1.84 -25.27
CA ASN A 253 2.06 2.84 -26.32
C ASN A 253 2.10 4.31 -25.84
N ARG A 254 2.86 4.60 -24.77
CA ARG A 254 3.00 5.95 -24.21
C ARG A 254 4.48 6.31 -23.96
N PRO A 255 5.30 6.45 -25.02
CA PRO A 255 6.70 6.81 -24.90
C PRO A 255 6.90 8.20 -24.25
N ASP A 256 5.98 9.14 -24.50
CA ASP A 256 5.92 10.46 -23.89
C ASP A 256 5.82 10.40 -22.36
N ALA A 257 4.86 9.61 -21.88
CA ALA A 257 4.65 9.42 -20.44
C ALA A 257 5.80 8.64 -19.79
N THR A 258 6.39 7.71 -20.52
CA THR A 258 7.57 6.96 -20.06
C THR A 258 8.77 7.89 -19.91
N ALA A 259 9.08 8.70 -20.91
CA ALA A 259 10.19 9.65 -20.83
C ALA A 259 10.00 10.67 -19.70
N ALA A 260 8.78 11.18 -19.49
CA ALA A 260 8.48 12.11 -18.40
C ALA A 260 8.62 11.50 -17.00
N ALA A 261 8.47 10.17 -16.87
CA ALA A 261 8.56 9.46 -15.61
C ALA A 261 10.01 9.23 -15.13
N PHE A 262 11.00 9.39 -16.01
CA PHE A 262 12.41 9.20 -15.68
C PHE A 262 13.18 10.53 -15.70
N THR A 263 14.24 10.58 -14.93
CA THR A 263 15.25 11.63 -15.00
C THR A 263 16.26 11.32 -16.12
N GLY A 264 17.05 12.32 -16.54
CA GLY A 264 18.09 12.11 -17.54
C GLY A 264 19.20 11.14 -17.12
N ASP A 265 19.38 10.94 -15.81
CA ASP A 265 20.34 10.01 -15.19
C ASP A 265 19.70 8.65 -14.80
N GLY A 266 18.48 8.37 -15.27
CA GLY A 266 17.84 7.05 -15.21
C GLY A 266 17.08 6.72 -13.93
N TRP A 267 16.75 7.71 -13.08
CA TRP A 267 15.91 7.52 -11.91
C TRP A 267 14.43 7.66 -12.24
N PHE A 268 13.63 6.77 -11.72
CA PHE A 268 12.18 6.85 -11.84
C PHE A 268 11.61 7.80 -10.77
N ARG A 269 10.80 8.76 -11.20
CA ARG A 269 10.09 9.73 -10.35
C ARG A 269 8.81 9.10 -9.84
N THR A 270 8.73 8.81 -8.55
CA THR A 270 7.53 8.14 -7.99
C THR A 270 6.35 9.09 -7.81
N GLY A 271 6.62 10.39 -7.63
CA GLY A 271 5.62 11.38 -7.24
C GLY A 271 5.19 11.24 -5.78
N ASP A 272 5.84 10.39 -5.00
CA ASP A 272 5.63 10.25 -3.56
C ASP A 272 6.67 11.05 -2.79
N MET A 273 6.25 11.68 -1.70
CA MET A 273 7.09 12.46 -0.80
C MET A 273 7.40 11.63 0.44
N ALA A 274 8.63 11.71 0.93
CA ALA A 274 9.05 10.98 2.11
C ALA A 274 10.13 11.71 2.90
N THR A 275 10.41 11.19 4.10
CA THR A 275 11.63 11.42 4.88
C THR A 275 12.37 10.10 5.06
N ILE A 276 13.68 10.15 5.31
CA ILE A 276 14.50 8.97 5.64
C ILE A 276 15.17 9.27 6.98
N ASP A 277 15.05 8.36 7.95
CA ASP A 277 15.73 8.51 9.23
C ASP A 277 17.21 8.07 9.17
N ALA A 278 17.94 8.29 10.27
CA ALA A 278 19.37 7.96 10.35
C ALA A 278 19.69 6.46 10.18
N ASP A 279 18.71 5.59 10.40
CA ASP A 279 18.84 4.14 10.20
C ASP A 279 18.36 3.69 8.80
N GLY A 280 18.03 4.63 7.92
CA GLY A 280 17.60 4.38 6.56
C GLY A 280 16.11 4.00 6.40
N TYR A 281 15.30 4.11 7.47
CA TYR A 281 13.87 3.83 7.38
C TYR A 281 13.13 4.96 6.67
N VAL A 282 12.39 4.60 5.66
CA VAL A 282 11.58 5.53 4.86
C VAL A 282 10.21 5.72 5.52
N ARG A 283 9.80 6.98 5.67
CA ARG A 283 8.45 7.37 6.09
C ARG A 283 7.77 8.10 4.94
N ILE A 284 6.71 7.52 4.42
CA ILE A 284 5.91 8.15 3.36
C ILE A 284 5.10 9.30 3.97
N VAL A 285 5.26 10.48 3.40
CA VAL A 285 4.51 11.69 3.79
C VAL A 285 3.20 11.80 2.99
N GLY A 286 3.24 11.36 1.74
CA GLY A 286 2.07 11.32 0.84
C GLY A 286 2.43 11.60 -0.60
N ARG A 287 1.41 11.70 -1.45
CA ARG A 287 1.56 12.07 -2.87
C ARG A 287 1.84 13.57 -3.00
N LYS A 288 2.86 13.93 -3.78
CA LYS A 288 3.20 15.33 -4.09
C LYS A 288 2.01 16.15 -4.59
N ALA A 289 1.16 15.53 -5.41
CA ALA A 289 0.05 16.20 -6.07
C ALA A 289 -1.25 16.29 -5.23
N THR A 290 -1.37 15.55 -4.12
CA THR A 290 -2.65 15.44 -3.38
C THR A 290 -2.51 15.46 -1.87
N ASP A 291 -1.35 15.08 -1.33
CA ASP A 291 -1.18 14.88 0.11
C ASP A 291 -0.13 15.81 0.72
N LEU A 292 0.62 16.53 -0.12
CA LEU A 292 1.54 17.56 0.34
C LEU A 292 0.82 18.91 0.38
N ILE A 293 0.66 19.46 1.58
CA ILE A 293 0.02 20.75 1.81
C ILE A 293 1.12 21.80 2.05
N LYS A 294 1.10 22.88 1.28
CA LYS A 294 2.06 23.98 1.41
C LYS A 294 1.41 25.12 2.20
N SER A 295 1.54 25.10 3.53
CA SER A 295 0.87 26.02 4.43
C SER A 295 1.85 26.84 5.26
N GLY A 296 1.80 28.17 5.15
CA GLY A 296 2.67 29.07 5.91
C GLY A 296 4.16 28.85 5.69
N GLY A 297 4.57 28.46 4.48
CA GLY A 297 5.95 28.16 4.12
C GLY A 297 6.42 26.73 4.49
N TYR A 298 5.57 25.93 5.14
CA TYR A 298 5.86 24.55 5.51
C TYR A 298 5.33 23.56 4.47
N LYS A 299 6.09 22.48 4.22
CA LYS A 299 5.63 21.29 3.52
C LYS A 299 5.05 20.32 4.57
N ILE A 300 3.74 20.07 4.53
CA ILE A 300 3.01 19.31 5.54
C ILE A 300 2.39 18.09 4.88
N GLY A 301 2.63 16.92 5.45
CA GLY A 301 2.00 15.69 5.01
C GLY A 301 0.58 15.54 5.57
N ALA A 302 -0.39 15.34 4.70
CA ALA A 302 -1.76 15.08 5.14
C ALA A 302 -1.87 13.83 6.03
N GLY A 303 -1.09 12.78 5.72
CA GLY A 303 -1.17 11.50 6.42
C GLY A 303 -0.81 11.54 7.91
N GLU A 304 0.13 12.42 8.32
CA GLU A 304 0.46 12.56 9.74
C GLU A 304 -0.70 13.20 10.54
N ILE A 305 -1.40 14.13 9.92
CA ILE A 305 -2.58 14.77 10.53
C ILE A 305 -3.74 13.78 10.56
N GLU A 306 -3.94 13.00 9.51
CA GLU A 306 -4.94 11.92 9.46
C GLU A 306 -4.72 10.92 10.58
N ASN A 307 -3.48 10.47 10.79
CA ASN A 307 -3.14 9.56 11.89
C ASN A 307 -3.46 10.19 13.26
N ALA A 308 -3.06 11.44 13.48
CA ALA A 308 -3.38 12.12 14.73
C ALA A 308 -4.89 12.26 14.96
N LEU A 309 -5.67 12.55 13.92
CA LEU A 309 -7.13 12.60 14.01
C LEU A 309 -7.76 11.23 14.31
N LEU A 310 -7.24 10.16 13.73
CA LEU A 310 -7.71 8.79 13.96
C LEU A 310 -7.42 8.28 15.38
N ASP A 311 -6.45 8.87 16.09
CA ASP A 311 -6.19 8.57 17.52
C ASP A 311 -7.27 9.20 18.45
N HIS A 312 -8.12 10.07 17.95
CA HIS A 312 -9.21 10.65 18.72
C HIS A 312 -10.41 9.70 18.79
N PRO A 313 -10.93 9.35 19.99
CA PRO A 313 -12.00 8.35 20.16
C PRO A 313 -13.31 8.70 19.45
N GLY A 314 -13.56 9.98 19.22
CA GLY A 314 -14.73 10.46 18.49
C GLY A 314 -14.60 10.44 16.96
N VAL A 315 -13.47 9.99 16.41
CA VAL A 315 -13.20 9.94 14.97
C VAL A 315 -13.17 8.48 14.48
N ARG A 316 -14.02 8.17 13.51
CA ARG A 316 -14.04 6.85 12.85
C ARG A 316 -13.15 6.82 11.63
N GLU A 317 -13.21 7.88 10.79
CA GLU A 317 -12.37 8.02 9.61
C GLU A 317 -11.96 9.49 9.44
N ALA A 318 -10.79 9.71 8.86
CA ALA A 318 -10.29 11.04 8.57
C ALA A 318 -9.59 11.09 7.22
N ALA A 319 -9.73 12.21 6.52
CA ALA A 319 -8.93 12.59 5.37
C ALA A 319 -8.54 14.06 5.51
N VAL A 320 -7.37 14.44 5.01
CA VAL A 320 -6.87 15.81 5.11
C VAL A 320 -6.44 16.30 3.72
N THR A 321 -6.84 17.54 3.41
CA THR A 321 -6.51 18.20 2.15
C THR A 321 -6.04 19.63 2.39
N GLY A 322 -5.31 20.20 1.43
CA GLY A 322 -5.08 21.64 1.33
C GLY A 322 -6.19 22.31 0.55
N GLU A 323 -6.63 23.48 0.98
CA GLU A 323 -7.47 24.39 0.19
C GLU A 323 -6.75 25.74 0.04
N PRO A 324 -6.89 26.42 -1.12
CA PRO A 324 -6.28 27.73 -1.30
C PRO A 324 -6.63 28.71 -0.16
N ASP A 325 -5.61 29.43 0.32
CA ASP A 325 -5.71 30.42 1.37
C ASP A 325 -4.83 31.62 1.05
N ALA A 326 -5.38 32.82 1.19
CA ALA A 326 -4.70 34.05 0.76
C ALA A 326 -3.45 34.40 1.60
N ASP A 327 -3.41 33.95 2.86
CA ASP A 327 -2.31 34.25 3.81
C ASP A 327 -1.30 33.09 3.89
N LEU A 328 -1.82 31.87 3.93
CA LEU A 328 -1.01 30.66 4.13
C LEU A 328 -0.56 29.99 2.84
N GLY A 329 -1.07 30.40 1.66
CA GLY A 329 -0.98 29.65 0.41
C GLY A 329 -2.02 28.55 0.37
N GLU A 330 -1.93 27.60 1.30
CA GLU A 330 -2.98 26.58 1.53
C GLU A 330 -3.32 26.50 3.02
N ARG A 331 -4.61 26.34 3.33
CA ARG A 331 -5.09 25.99 4.66
C ARG A 331 -5.39 24.50 4.78
N ILE A 332 -5.10 23.95 5.93
CA ILE A 332 -5.35 22.54 6.24
C ILE A 332 -6.82 22.33 6.54
N VAL A 333 -7.47 21.44 5.81
CA VAL A 333 -8.87 21.04 5.98
C VAL A 333 -8.94 19.57 6.36
N ALA A 334 -9.56 19.25 7.49
CA ALA A 334 -9.87 17.91 7.93
C ALA A 334 -11.30 17.53 7.54
N TRP A 335 -11.45 16.37 6.93
CA TRP A 335 -12.71 15.72 6.56
C TRP A 335 -12.88 14.53 7.50
N VAL A 336 -13.86 14.59 8.37
CA VAL A 336 -14.01 13.65 9.49
C VAL A 336 -15.32 12.90 9.38
N VAL A 337 -15.25 11.60 9.53
CA VAL A 337 -16.41 10.74 9.78
C VAL A 337 -16.45 10.46 11.29
N PRO A 338 -17.42 10.98 12.03
CA PRO A 338 -17.49 10.77 13.46
C PRO A 338 -17.75 9.31 13.83
N ALA A 339 -17.23 8.87 14.97
CA ALA A 339 -17.54 7.56 15.53
C ALA A 339 -19.03 7.44 15.91
N ASP A 340 -19.57 8.50 16.49
CA ASP A 340 -21.02 8.68 16.73
C ASP A 340 -21.52 9.89 15.93
N PRO A 341 -22.34 9.67 14.88
CA PRO A 341 -22.91 10.76 14.09
C PRO A 341 -23.82 11.71 14.90
N ALA A 342 -24.40 11.23 16.02
CA ALA A 342 -25.28 12.06 16.88
C ALA A 342 -24.48 12.98 17.81
N SER A 343 -23.20 12.68 18.04
CA SER A 343 -22.33 13.45 18.93
C SER A 343 -20.93 13.63 18.32
N PRO A 344 -20.79 14.38 17.21
CA PRO A 344 -19.49 14.59 16.58
C PRO A 344 -18.57 15.41 17.50
N PRO A 345 -17.27 15.10 17.58
CA PRO A 345 -16.31 15.90 18.33
C PRO A 345 -16.22 17.32 17.76
N GLY A 346 -15.99 18.31 18.63
CA GLY A 346 -15.92 19.71 18.22
C GLY A 346 -14.73 20.00 17.28
N ALA A 347 -14.91 20.90 16.30
CA ALA A 347 -13.82 21.26 15.37
C ALA A 347 -12.59 21.80 16.09
N ARG A 348 -12.76 22.59 17.15
CA ARG A 348 -11.69 23.11 17.99
C ARG A 348 -11.01 21.98 18.78
N GLU A 349 -11.77 21.07 19.34
CA GLU A 349 -11.29 19.90 20.06
C GLU A 349 -10.36 19.06 19.18
N LEU A 350 -10.76 18.79 17.94
CA LEU A 350 -9.94 18.05 16.97
C LEU A 350 -8.67 18.83 16.57
N ALA A 351 -8.78 20.15 16.38
CA ALA A 351 -7.62 20.98 16.07
C ALA A 351 -6.61 21.02 17.22
N ASP A 352 -7.09 21.15 18.47
CA ASP A 352 -6.26 21.12 19.67
C ASP A 352 -5.63 19.72 19.86
N HIS A 353 -6.40 18.64 19.65
CA HIS A 353 -5.91 17.27 19.72
C HIS A 353 -4.74 17.00 18.73
N VAL A 354 -4.82 17.56 17.52
CA VAL A 354 -3.72 17.49 16.54
C VAL A 354 -2.52 18.34 17.02
N ALA A 355 -2.77 19.53 17.54
CA ALA A 355 -1.71 20.44 18.00
C ALA A 355 -0.93 19.89 19.20
N ASP A 356 -1.58 19.11 20.06
CA ASP A 356 -0.94 18.44 21.21
C ASP A 356 -0.03 17.29 20.83
N ARG A 357 -0.20 16.70 19.64
CA ARG A 357 0.56 15.53 19.14
C ARG A 357 1.57 15.88 18.07
N LEU A 358 1.29 16.94 17.32
CA LEU A 358 2.11 17.41 16.21
C LEU A 358 2.53 18.86 16.43
N ALA A 359 3.38 19.38 15.54
CA ALA A 359 3.72 20.79 15.60
C ALA A 359 2.48 21.69 15.36
N PRO A 360 2.33 22.83 16.08
CA PRO A 360 1.13 23.66 16.03
C PRO A 360 0.71 24.17 14.64
N HIS A 361 1.64 24.30 13.71
CA HIS A 361 1.35 24.69 12.32
C HIS A 361 0.62 23.62 11.52
N LYS A 362 0.60 22.36 11.99
CA LYS A 362 -0.07 21.22 11.36
C LYS A 362 -1.54 21.06 11.75
N ARG A 363 -2.04 21.88 12.68
CA ARG A 363 -3.44 21.82 13.11
C ARG A 363 -4.40 22.17 11.97
N PRO A 364 -5.52 21.44 11.80
CA PRO A 364 -6.55 21.81 10.84
C PRO A 364 -7.13 23.21 11.14
N ARG A 365 -7.31 23.99 10.09
CA ARG A 365 -8.00 25.31 10.18
C ARG A 365 -9.50 25.18 9.97
N VAL A 366 -9.90 24.13 9.25
CA VAL A 366 -11.30 23.81 8.97
C VAL A 366 -11.52 22.33 9.24
N VAL A 367 -12.64 22.00 9.86
CA VAL A 367 -13.11 20.62 10.01
C VAL A 367 -14.48 20.51 9.37
N ARG A 368 -14.64 19.52 8.49
CA ARG A 368 -15.89 19.18 7.82
C ARG A 368 -16.28 17.75 8.15
N TYR A 369 -17.55 17.55 8.46
CA TYR A 369 -18.08 16.23 8.80
C TYR A 369 -18.78 15.60 7.61
N LEU A 370 -18.58 14.31 7.45
CA LEU A 370 -19.18 13.49 6.40
C LEU A 370 -19.73 12.19 7.02
N ASP A 371 -20.74 11.62 6.40
CA ASP A 371 -21.23 10.29 6.77
C ASP A 371 -20.28 9.19 6.31
N VAL A 372 -19.62 9.40 5.16
CA VAL A 372 -18.68 8.45 4.54
C VAL A 372 -17.65 9.20 3.69
N LEU A 373 -16.40 8.73 3.70
CA LEU A 373 -15.37 9.22 2.79
C LEU A 373 -15.50 8.56 1.41
N PRO A 374 -15.37 9.34 0.31
CA PRO A 374 -15.41 8.78 -1.05
C PRO A 374 -14.22 7.84 -1.27
N ARG A 375 -14.50 6.65 -1.82
CA ARG A 375 -13.48 5.61 -2.07
C ARG A 375 -13.58 5.08 -3.50
N ASN A 376 -12.45 4.65 -4.05
CA ASN A 376 -12.43 3.88 -5.27
C ASN A 376 -12.73 2.39 -4.98
N GLU A 377 -12.80 1.57 -6.02
CA GLU A 377 -13.06 0.12 -5.93
C GLU A 377 -12.04 -0.63 -5.05
N LEU A 378 -10.87 -0.05 -4.82
CA LEU A 378 -9.80 -0.61 -3.97
C LEU A 378 -9.91 -0.17 -2.51
N GLY A 379 -10.94 0.62 -2.16
CA GLY A 379 -11.11 1.17 -0.83
C GLY A 379 -10.21 2.37 -0.52
N LYS A 380 -9.44 2.90 -1.50
CA LYS A 380 -8.60 4.09 -1.32
C LYS A 380 -9.45 5.34 -1.33
N ILE A 381 -9.23 6.23 -0.37
CA ILE A 381 -9.92 7.53 -0.28
C ILE A 381 -9.59 8.39 -1.51
N MET A 382 -10.63 8.91 -2.14
CA MET A 382 -10.54 9.78 -3.33
C MET A 382 -10.55 11.24 -2.90
N LYS A 383 -9.42 11.74 -2.40
CA LYS A 383 -9.30 13.12 -1.86
C LYS A 383 -9.72 14.21 -2.84
N ARG A 384 -9.55 13.99 -4.15
CA ARG A 384 -10.00 14.94 -5.20
C ARG A 384 -11.52 15.11 -5.28
N SER A 385 -12.27 14.17 -4.74
CA SER A 385 -13.73 14.24 -4.66
C SER A 385 -14.22 14.92 -3.37
N LEU A 386 -13.28 15.38 -2.52
CA LEU A 386 -13.59 16.12 -1.31
C LEU A 386 -13.60 17.61 -1.63
N GLY A 387 -14.68 18.31 -1.28
CA GLY A 387 -14.79 19.76 -1.49
C GLY A 387 -15.33 20.20 -2.86
N VAL A 388 -15.82 19.25 -3.67
CA VAL A 388 -16.52 19.53 -4.94
C VAL A 388 -18.01 19.61 -4.69
#